data_175b825d262d4fa02262b9eae8bb1094
#
_entry.id   175b825d262d4fa02262b9eae8bb1094
#
_cell.length_a   1.000
_cell.length_b   1.000
_cell.length_c   1.000
_cell.angle_alpha   90.00
_cell.angle_beta   90.00
_cell.angle_gamma   90.00
#
_symmetry.space_group_name_H-M   'P 1'
#
loop_
_entity.id
_entity.type
_entity.pdbx_description
1 polymer ?
#
loop_
_entity_poly.entity_id
_entity_poly.type
_entity_poly.pdbx_seq_one_letter_code
_entity_poly.pdbx_strand_id
1 'polypeptide(L)'
;MFAGHPFEKQLNILHKEIVSQIVDGKPLPNKYVYRKPWRRDGAMMAMVLEKTGRIGLIRDWILSLDDPFDRNNKGNEEPDNIGQSLYLLGCVADASHPSVKAFIDVAHEHMDGDGILTGLVDYGRHRVYAQKWLKFGLEKCGLDASWVVIPDEADDYDGIFWMDGSHDSSLVSVKLNENYPYLTWAQWHKGGRTFSPEEIPAVSPMTWEAHASEADYEAIRPINSHWADAGICCPHTWHAAEMFLMLYDL
;
A
#
# COMPACT_ATOMS: atom_id res chain seq x y z
N MET A 1 19.51 -8.15 8.62
CA MET A 1 18.82 -8.96 7.60
C MET A 1 19.36 -8.68 6.20
N PHE A 2 19.72 -7.45 5.90
CA PHE A 2 20.13 -6.99 4.56
C PHE A 2 21.65 -6.80 4.43
N ALA A 3 22.45 -7.63 5.13
CA ALA A 3 23.92 -7.52 5.13
C ALA A 3 24.49 -7.55 3.71
N GLY A 4 25.28 -6.54 3.37
CA GLY A 4 25.88 -6.38 2.05
C GLY A 4 25.01 -5.64 1.02
N HIS A 5 23.76 -5.30 1.36
CA HIS A 5 22.93 -4.45 0.51
C HIS A 5 23.38 -2.97 0.63
N PRO A 6 23.46 -2.20 -0.46
CA PRO A 6 23.85 -0.79 -0.39
C PRO A 6 23.03 0.00 0.63
N PHE A 7 21.72 -0.22 0.70
CA PHE A 7 20.78 0.43 1.60
C PHE A 7 20.47 -0.36 2.88
N GLU A 8 21.43 -1.19 3.35
CA GLU A 8 21.23 -2.06 4.52
C GLU A 8 20.62 -1.33 5.73
N LYS A 9 21.10 -0.13 6.05
CA LYS A 9 20.65 0.64 7.22
C LYS A 9 19.19 1.07 7.05
N GLN A 10 18.86 1.66 5.91
CA GLN A 10 17.53 2.12 5.57
C GLN A 10 16.53 0.95 5.56
N LEU A 11 16.86 -0.14 4.89
CA LEU A 11 16.02 -1.34 4.82
C LEU A 11 15.76 -1.96 6.20
N ASN A 12 16.77 -1.99 7.08
CA ASN A 12 16.58 -2.48 8.44
C ASN A 12 15.64 -1.59 9.26
N ILE A 13 15.70 -0.26 9.09
CA ILE A 13 14.81 0.68 9.77
C ILE A 13 13.37 0.50 9.25
N LEU A 14 13.16 0.55 7.94
CA LEU A 14 11.85 0.42 7.32
C LEU A 14 11.20 -0.93 7.65
N HIS A 15 11.96 -2.02 7.56
CA HIS A 15 11.47 -3.35 7.94
C HIS A 15 11.03 -3.40 9.40
N LYS A 16 11.80 -2.79 10.31
CA LYS A 16 11.44 -2.71 11.73
C LYS A 16 10.18 -1.86 11.95
N GLU A 17 10.04 -0.74 11.25
CA GLU A 17 8.83 0.08 11.29
C GLU A 17 7.61 -0.74 10.87
N ILE A 18 7.67 -1.42 9.72
CA ILE A 18 6.61 -2.27 9.20
C ILE A 18 6.24 -3.39 10.19
N VAL A 19 7.20 -4.18 10.63
CA VAL A 19 6.95 -5.31 11.54
C VAL A 19 6.38 -4.84 12.88
N SER A 20 6.79 -3.68 13.37
CA SER A 20 6.30 -3.12 14.64
C SER A 20 4.80 -2.76 14.61
N GLN A 21 4.21 -2.62 13.42
CA GLN A 21 2.78 -2.32 13.23
C GLN A 21 1.91 -3.58 13.14
N ILE A 22 2.52 -4.76 13.19
CA ILE A 22 1.76 -6.02 13.25
C ILE A 22 1.40 -6.30 14.70
N VAL A 23 0.11 -6.27 15.00
CA VAL A 23 -0.43 -6.51 16.34
C VAL A 23 -1.40 -7.69 16.29
N ASP A 24 -1.14 -8.71 17.09
CA ASP A 24 -1.94 -9.95 17.13
C ASP A 24 -2.16 -10.56 15.73
N GLY A 25 -1.10 -10.57 14.92
CA GLY A 25 -1.15 -11.10 13.54
C GLY A 25 -1.87 -10.20 12.54
N LYS A 26 -2.27 -8.99 12.92
CA LYS A 26 -2.99 -8.05 12.06
C LYS A 26 -2.08 -6.88 11.64
N PRO A 27 -1.94 -6.61 10.34
CA PRO A 27 -1.15 -5.49 9.83
C PRO A 27 -1.95 -4.19 10.01
N LEU A 28 -1.53 -3.34 10.93
CA LEU A 28 -2.20 -2.06 11.16
C LEU A 28 -1.52 -0.96 10.37
N PRO A 29 -2.26 0.01 9.84
CA PRO A 29 -1.68 1.21 9.22
C PRO A 29 -0.80 1.97 10.20
N ASN A 30 -1.27 2.11 11.42
CA ASN A 30 -0.54 2.65 12.55
C ASN A 30 -1.22 2.23 13.85
N LYS A 31 -0.55 1.40 14.64
CA LYS A 31 -1.11 0.84 15.89
C LYS A 31 -1.53 1.87 16.93
N TYR A 32 -1.04 3.11 16.83
CA TYR A 32 -1.38 4.18 17.77
C TYR A 32 -2.63 4.96 17.37
N VAL A 33 -3.01 4.89 16.09
CA VAL A 33 -4.09 5.68 15.50
C VAL A 33 -5.18 4.80 14.90
N TYR A 34 -4.79 3.87 14.03
CA TYR A 34 -5.73 3.03 13.27
C TYR A 34 -5.78 1.63 13.89
N ARG A 35 -6.87 1.32 14.55
CA ARG A 35 -7.02 0.05 15.30
C ARG A 35 -7.51 -1.13 14.47
N LYS A 36 -7.75 -0.92 13.17
CA LYS A 36 -8.21 -1.95 12.24
C LYS A 36 -7.23 -2.06 11.07
N PRO A 37 -7.00 -3.26 10.54
CA PRO A 37 -6.24 -3.41 9.30
C PRO A 37 -6.94 -2.71 8.14
N TRP A 38 -6.17 -2.04 7.29
CA TRP A 38 -6.62 -1.53 6.01
C TRP A 38 -6.07 -2.41 4.90
N ARG A 39 -6.82 -2.59 3.82
CA ARG A 39 -6.40 -3.46 2.71
C ARG A 39 -5.15 -2.92 2.02
N ARG A 40 -5.10 -1.62 1.81
CA ARG A 40 -3.96 -0.94 1.17
C ARG A 40 -2.67 -1.16 1.96
N ASP A 41 -2.68 -0.81 3.24
CA ASP A 41 -1.53 -1.03 4.13
C ASP A 41 -1.16 -2.50 4.22
N GLY A 42 -2.14 -3.37 4.41
CA GLY A 42 -1.92 -4.81 4.52
C GLY A 42 -1.28 -5.42 3.29
N ALA A 43 -1.73 -5.03 2.09
CA ALA A 43 -1.18 -5.52 0.82
C ALA A 43 0.26 -5.04 0.61
N MET A 44 0.54 -3.76 0.87
CA MET A 44 1.89 -3.22 0.76
C MET A 44 2.85 -3.84 1.79
N MET A 45 2.38 -4.05 3.03
CA MET A 45 3.15 -4.78 4.04
C MET A 45 3.41 -6.23 3.62
N ALA A 46 2.42 -6.90 3.01
CA ALA A 46 2.57 -8.27 2.52
C ALA A 46 3.68 -8.39 1.48
N MET A 47 3.81 -7.42 0.55
CA MET A 47 4.90 -7.39 -0.43
C MET A 47 6.27 -7.41 0.26
N VAL A 48 6.46 -6.60 1.29
CA VAL A 48 7.70 -6.55 2.06
C VAL A 48 7.92 -7.85 2.84
N LEU A 49 6.86 -8.37 3.47
CA LEU A 49 6.95 -9.59 4.25
C LEU A 49 7.26 -10.83 3.38
N GLU A 50 6.81 -10.87 2.14
CA GLU A 50 7.20 -11.91 1.19
C GLU A 50 8.69 -11.81 0.83
N LYS A 51 9.16 -10.61 0.41
CA LYS A 51 10.58 -10.38 0.09
C LYS A 51 11.50 -10.74 1.25
N THR A 52 11.01 -10.66 2.48
CA THR A 52 11.78 -10.94 3.70
C THR A 52 11.49 -12.31 4.31
N GLY A 53 10.66 -13.14 3.68
CA GLY A 53 10.29 -14.47 4.16
C GLY A 53 9.45 -14.47 5.44
N ARG A 54 8.71 -13.38 5.71
CA ARG A 54 7.96 -13.18 6.95
C ARG A 54 6.44 -13.08 6.76
N ILE A 55 5.92 -13.43 5.62
CA ILE A 55 4.47 -13.38 5.33
C ILE A 55 3.65 -14.17 6.36
N GLY A 56 4.23 -15.17 7.00
CA GLY A 56 3.61 -15.94 8.08
C GLY A 56 3.13 -15.08 9.27
N LEU A 57 3.69 -13.88 9.47
CA LEU A 57 3.27 -12.98 10.55
C LEU A 57 1.82 -12.49 10.44
N ILE A 58 1.27 -12.45 9.22
CA ILE A 58 -0.09 -11.96 8.94
C ILE A 58 -0.96 -13.00 8.22
N ARG A 59 -0.45 -14.24 8.10
CA ARG A 59 -1.12 -15.31 7.35
C ARG A 59 -2.55 -15.58 7.81
N ASP A 60 -2.76 -15.74 9.12
CA ASP A 60 -4.07 -16.10 9.66
C ASP A 60 -5.09 -14.99 9.45
N TRP A 61 -4.66 -13.73 9.54
CA TRP A 61 -5.50 -12.59 9.20
C TRP A 61 -5.89 -12.63 7.71
N ILE A 62 -4.94 -12.88 6.80
CA ILE A 62 -5.24 -12.97 5.38
C ILE A 62 -6.26 -14.08 5.10
N LEU A 63 -6.07 -15.26 5.68
CA LEU A 63 -6.99 -16.39 5.49
C LEU A 63 -8.38 -16.17 6.13
N SER A 64 -8.52 -15.20 7.01
CA SER A 64 -9.80 -14.82 7.61
C SER A 64 -10.60 -13.81 6.78
N LEU A 65 -10.08 -13.38 5.60
CA LEU A 65 -10.77 -12.40 4.76
C LEU A 65 -11.98 -13.05 4.08
N ASP A 66 -13.16 -12.63 4.47
CA ASP A 66 -14.46 -13.05 3.93
C ASP A 66 -15.17 -11.93 3.14
N ASP A 67 -14.69 -10.70 3.27
CA ASP A 67 -15.16 -9.51 2.60
C ASP A 67 -13.94 -8.80 1.94
N PRO A 68 -13.97 -8.43 0.65
CA PRO A 68 -12.87 -7.72 0.03
C PRO A 68 -12.67 -6.31 0.61
N PHE A 69 -13.74 -5.68 1.10
CA PHE A 69 -13.71 -4.30 1.58
C PHE A 69 -13.39 -4.22 3.07
N ASP A 70 -12.54 -3.27 3.45
CA ASP A 70 -12.29 -2.98 4.87
C ASP A 70 -13.26 -1.94 5.44
N ARG A 71 -13.88 -1.14 4.58
CA ARG A 71 -14.83 -0.06 4.93
C ARG A 71 -14.31 0.93 5.98
N ASN A 72 -13.00 1.08 6.08
CA ASN A 72 -12.40 1.96 7.07
C ASN A 72 -12.59 3.44 6.71
N ASN A 73 -12.67 3.77 5.41
CA ASN A 73 -12.94 5.12 4.95
C ASN A 73 -14.46 5.40 4.96
N LYS A 74 -14.98 5.88 6.09
CA LYS A 74 -16.40 6.27 6.28
C LYS A 74 -17.42 5.19 5.92
N GLY A 75 -17.00 3.93 5.91
CA GLY A 75 -17.85 2.80 5.53
C GLY A 75 -17.93 2.54 4.03
N ASN A 76 -17.13 3.23 3.22
CA ASN A 76 -17.13 3.08 1.77
C ASN A 76 -16.56 1.72 1.34
N GLU A 77 -17.08 1.23 0.22
CA GLU A 77 -16.56 0.10 -0.53
C GLU A 77 -15.60 0.64 -1.60
N GLU A 78 -14.31 0.67 -1.25
CA GLU A 78 -13.29 1.20 -2.15
C GLU A 78 -12.87 0.14 -3.16
N PRO A 79 -12.93 0.41 -4.48
CA PRO A 79 -12.73 -0.61 -5.52
C PRO A 79 -11.32 -1.20 -5.56
N ASP A 80 -10.29 -0.46 -5.13
CA ASP A 80 -8.92 -0.95 -5.01
C ASP A 80 -8.77 -2.06 -3.97
N ASN A 81 -9.64 -2.08 -2.96
CA ASN A 81 -9.63 -3.11 -1.92
C ASN A 81 -9.86 -4.52 -2.47
N ILE A 82 -10.60 -4.66 -3.58
CA ILE A 82 -10.83 -5.96 -4.23
C ILE A 82 -9.51 -6.55 -4.70
N GLY A 83 -8.74 -5.77 -5.46
CA GLY A 83 -7.44 -6.20 -5.96
C GLY A 83 -6.43 -6.44 -4.84
N GLN A 84 -6.40 -5.58 -3.83
CA GLN A 84 -5.55 -5.72 -2.65
C GLN A 84 -5.88 -7.00 -1.86
N SER A 85 -7.17 -7.32 -1.70
CA SER A 85 -7.60 -8.54 -1.02
C SER A 85 -7.25 -9.81 -1.80
N LEU A 86 -7.37 -9.78 -3.13
CA LEU A 86 -6.90 -10.86 -4.00
C LEU A 86 -5.38 -11.02 -3.90
N TYR A 87 -4.62 -9.93 -3.92
CA TYR A 87 -3.18 -9.97 -3.74
C TYR A 87 -2.78 -10.61 -2.42
N LEU A 88 -3.42 -10.21 -1.33
CA LEU A 88 -3.20 -10.76 0.01
C LEU A 88 -3.47 -12.27 0.03
N LEU A 89 -4.59 -12.72 -0.51
CA LEU A 89 -4.91 -14.14 -0.61
C LEU A 89 -3.85 -14.90 -1.44
N GLY A 90 -3.42 -14.34 -2.57
CA GLY A 90 -2.41 -14.93 -3.42
C GLY A 90 -1.02 -15.06 -2.77
N CYS A 91 -0.75 -14.33 -1.67
CA CYS A 91 0.49 -14.49 -0.89
C CYS A 91 0.51 -15.77 -0.04
N VAL A 92 -0.66 -16.34 0.32
CA VAL A 92 -0.74 -17.42 1.34
C VAL A 92 -1.66 -18.57 0.95
N ALA A 93 -2.44 -18.41 -0.11
CA ALA A 93 -3.39 -19.39 -0.64
C ALA A 93 -3.26 -19.46 -2.17
N ASP A 94 -3.94 -20.41 -2.78
CA ASP A 94 -4.05 -20.53 -4.23
C ASP A 94 -5.45 -20.11 -4.73
N ALA A 95 -5.64 -20.16 -6.06
CA ALA A 95 -6.88 -19.78 -6.74
C ALA A 95 -8.11 -20.60 -6.30
N SER A 96 -7.93 -21.75 -5.64
CA SER A 96 -9.04 -22.59 -5.18
C SER A 96 -9.65 -22.11 -3.85
N HIS A 97 -9.03 -21.13 -3.19
CA HIS A 97 -9.58 -20.59 -1.96
C HIS A 97 -10.95 -19.93 -2.19
N PRO A 98 -11.98 -20.24 -1.41
CA PRO A 98 -13.35 -19.77 -1.67
C PRO A 98 -13.48 -18.25 -1.80
N SER A 99 -12.75 -17.49 -1.00
CA SER A 99 -12.77 -16.02 -1.05
C SER A 99 -12.21 -15.47 -2.35
N VAL A 100 -11.29 -16.18 -3.03
CA VAL A 100 -10.75 -15.72 -4.32
C VAL A 100 -11.88 -15.62 -5.35
N LYS A 101 -12.68 -16.70 -5.50
CA LYS A 101 -13.83 -16.65 -6.40
C LYS A 101 -14.85 -15.59 -5.98
N ALA A 102 -15.18 -15.52 -4.70
CA ALA A 102 -16.14 -14.54 -4.19
C ALA A 102 -15.70 -13.09 -4.51
N PHE A 103 -14.41 -12.77 -4.34
CA PHE A 103 -13.90 -11.42 -4.61
C PHE A 103 -13.86 -11.09 -6.10
N ILE A 104 -13.67 -12.08 -6.97
CA ILE A 104 -13.80 -11.91 -8.42
C ILE A 104 -15.26 -11.63 -8.80
N ASP A 105 -16.21 -12.37 -8.21
CA ASP A 105 -17.64 -12.12 -8.44
C ASP A 105 -18.00 -10.68 -8.03
N VAL A 106 -17.51 -10.21 -6.86
CA VAL A 106 -17.67 -8.82 -6.41
C VAL A 106 -17.01 -7.82 -7.39
N ALA A 107 -15.83 -8.14 -7.94
CA ALA A 107 -15.21 -7.26 -8.93
C ALA A 107 -16.12 -7.05 -10.15
N HIS A 108 -16.71 -8.12 -10.66
CA HIS A 108 -17.64 -8.03 -11.80
C HIS A 108 -18.90 -7.22 -11.47
N GLU A 109 -19.41 -7.32 -10.25
CA GLU A 109 -20.57 -6.54 -9.79
C GLU A 109 -20.26 -5.03 -9.69
N HIS A 110 -18.99 -4.67 -9.45
CA HIS A 110 -18.53 -3.29 -9.32
C HIS A 110 -18.01 -2.68 -10.62
N MET A 111 -18.05 -3.39 -11.74
CA MET A 111 -17.62 -2.89 -13.04
C MET A 111 -18.74 -2.17 -13.77
N ASP A 112 -18.36 -1.13 -14.52
CA ASP A 112 -19.24 -0.50 -15.52
C ASP A 112 -19.30 -1.30 -16.84
N GLY A 113 -20.04 -0.76 -17.83
CA GLY A 113 -20.19 -1.39 -19.14
C GLY A 113 -18.89 -1.53 -19.95
N ASP A 114 -17.85 -0.82 -19.57
CA ASP A 114 -16.52 -0.86 -20.20
C ASP A 114 -15.56 -1.80 -19.46
N GLY A 115 -16.03 -2.47 -18.40
CA GLY A 115 -15.22 -3.39 -17.59
C GLY A 115 -14.29 -2.69 -16.60
N ILE A 116 -14.59 -1.45 -16.24
CA ILE A 116 -13.81 -0.64 -15.32
C ILE A 116 -14.47 -0.62 -13.94
N LEU A 117 -13.70 -0.88 -12.89
CA LEU A 117 -14.16 -0.76 -11.51
C LEU A 117 -14.68 0.65 -11.22
N THR A 118 -15.84 0.73 -10.58
CA THR A 118 -16.50 1.98 -10.22
C THR A 118 -16.42 2.22 -8.72
N GLY A 119 -16.48 3.47 -8.33
CA GLY A 119 -16.43 3.88 -6.92
C GLY A 119 -15.39 4.97 -6.68
N LEU A 120 -15.18 5.25 -5.41
CA LEU A 120 -14.17 6.20 -4.95
C LEU A 120 -13.10 5.43 -4.18
N VAL A 121 -11.85 5.80 -4.39
CA VAL A 121 -10.71 5.44 -3.56
C VAL A 121 -10.36 6.71 -2.78
N ASP A 122 -10.41 6.66 -1.47
CA ASP A 122 -10.37 7.84 -0.62
C ASP A 122 -11.42 8.88 -1.03
N TYR A 123 -11.02 9.94 -1.73
CA TYR A 123 -11.89 11.05 -2.14
C TYR A 123 -11.99 11.22 -3.66
N GLY A 124 -11.30 10.37 -4.43
CA GLY A 124 -11.17 10.49 -5.89
C GLY A 124 -11.59 9.23 -6.65
N ARG A 125 -11.71 9.39 -7.96
CA ARG A 125 -11.89 8.26 -8.89
C ARG A 125 -10.51 7.86 -9.41
N HIS A 126 -9.87 6.95 -8.70
CA HIS A 126 -8.55 6.42 -9.07
C HIS A 126 -8.70 5.11 -9.86
N ARG A 127 -9.24 5.22 -11.08
CA ARG A 127 -9.63 4.06 -11.91
C ARG A 127 -8.43 3.26 -12.39
N VAL A 128 -7.37 3.94 -12.83
CA VAL A 128 -6.13 3.28 -13.25
C VAL A 128 -5.52 2.51 -12.09
N TYR A 129 -5.41 3.16 -10.95
CA TYR A 129 -4.90 2.55 -9.72
C TYR A 129 -5.71 1.33 -9.28
N ALA A 130 -7.05 1.44 -9.24
CA ALA A 130 -7.91 0.35 -8.83
C ALA A 130 -7.82 -0.85 -9.81
N GLN A 131 -7.79 -0.59 -11.12
CA GLN A 131 -7.65 -1.63 -12.15
C GLN A 131 -6.28 -2.31 -12.11
N LYS A 132 -5.20 -1.56 -11.85
CA LYS A 132 -3.87 -2.15 -11.65
C LYS A 132 -3.83 -3.07 -10.44
N TRP A 133 -4.46 -2.67 -9.33
CA TRP A 133 -4.59 -3.56 -8.18
C TRP A 133 -5.36 -4.83 -8.50
N LEU A 134 -6.48 -4.73 -9.22
CA LEU A 134 -7.26 -5.90 -9.63
C LEU A 134 -6.41 -6.85 -10.47
N LYS A 135 -5.73 -6.32 -11.51
CA LYS A 135 -4.83 -7.09 -12.36
C LYS A 135 -3.74 -7.78 -11.54
N PHE A 136 -3.08 -7.01 -10.68
CA PHE A 136 -1.98 -7.48 -9.84
C PHE A 136 -2.43 -8.57 -8.84
N GLY A 137 -3.63 -8.42 -8.27
CA GLY A 137 -4.22 -9.41 -7.37
C GLY A 137 -4.57 -10.73 -8.08
N LEU A 138 -5.13 -10.66 -9.28
CA LEU A 138 -5.43 -11.84 -10.11
C LEU A 138 -4.15 -12.59 -10.49
N GLU A 139 -3.14 -11.88 -11.00
CA GLU A 139 -1.84 -12.46 -11.36
C GLU A 139 -1.17 -13.11 -10.14
N LYS A 140 -1.29 -12.49 -8.97
CA LYS A 140 -0.76 -13.04 -7.71
C LYS A 140 -1.44 -14.35 -7.33
N CYS A 141 -2.73 -14.51 -7.59
CA CYS A 141 -3.47 -15.75 -7.42
C CYS A 141 -3.18 -16.79 -8.52
N GLY A 142 -2.36 -16.49 -9.53
CA GLY A 142 -2.09 -17.36 -10.67
C GLY A 142 -3.25 -17.43 -11.66
N LEU A 143 -4.09 -16.40 -11.71
CA LEU A 143 -5.26 -16.31 -12.59
C LEU A 143 -4.98 -15.46 -13.82
N ASP A 144 -5.74 -15.71 -14.90
CA ASP A 144 -5.72 -14.86 -16.08
C ASP A 144 -6.26 -13.46 -15.77
N ALA A 145 -5.44 -12.45 -15.97
CA ALA A 145 -5.78 -11.04 -15.79
C ALA A 145 -5.86 -10.28 -17.13
N SER A 146 -5.80 -10.97 -18.27
CA SER A 146 -5.81 -10.35 -19.61
C SER A 146 -7.10 -9.60 -19.94
N TRP A 147 -8.16 -9.90 -19.23
CA TRP A 147 -9.47 -9.26 -19.37
C TRP A 147 -9.58 -7.92 -18.62
N VAL A 148 -8.64 -7.62 -17.73
CA VAL A 148 -8.65 -6.36 -16.97
C VAL A 148 -8.20 -5.22 -17.86
N VAL A 149 -9.09 -4.27 -18.07
CA VAL A 149 -8.84 -3.08 -18.88
C VAL A 149 -8.22 -1.99 -18.00
N ILE A 150 -7.05 -1.49 -18.37
CA ILE A 150 -6.44 -0.33 -17.72
C ILE A 150 -6.83 0.91 -18.52
N PRO A 151 -7.53 1.90 -17.93
CA PRO A 151 -7.89 3.12 -18.62
C PRO A 151 -6.65 3.92 -19.05
N ASP A 152 -6.72 4.52 -20.24
CA ASP A 152 -5.70 5.47 -20.73
C ASP A 152 -6.05 6.88 -20.24
N GLU A 153 -5.87 7.10 -18.94
CA GLU A 153 -6.13 8.38 -18.29
C GLU A 153 -5.08 8.65 -17.20
N ALA A 154 -4.92 9.93 -16.87
CA ALA A 154 -4.03 10.32 -15.77
C ALA A 154 -4.65 9.96 -14.41
N ASP A 155 -3.86 9.35 -13.55
CA ASP A 155 -4.24 9.01 -12.20
C ASP A 155 -3.06 9.30 -11.26
N ASP A 156 -3.20 10.28 -10.38
CA ASP A 156 -2.13 10.69 -9.48
C ASP A 156 -1.84 9.63 -8.39
N TYR A 157 -2.79 8.75 -8.09
CA TYR A 157 -2.56 7.60 -7.23
C TYR A 157 -1.68 6.53 -7.89
N ASP A 158 -1.77 6.38 -9.21
CA ASP A 158 -0.90 5.47 -9.96
C ASP A 158 0.59 5.85 -9.83
N GLY A 159 0.88 7.13 -9.70
CA GLY A 159 2.24 7.62 -9.47
C GLY A 159 2.83 7.28 -8.09
N ILE A 160 2.01 6.91 -7.12
CA ILE A 160 2.43 6.58 -5.76
C ILE A 160 2.92 5.13 -5.66
N PHE A 161 2.29 4.21 -6.39
CA PHE A 161 2.56 2.78 -6.32
C PHE A 161 3.28 2.31 -7.59
N TRP A 162 4.48 1.82 -7.49
CA TRP A 162 5.28 1.32 -8.64
C TRP A 162 5.35 -0.20 -8.71
N MET A 163 4.24 -0.87 -8.49
CA MET A 163 4.17 -2.32 -8.40
C MET A 163 4.53 -3.04 -9.69
N ASP A 164 4.23 -2.47 -10.84
CA ASP A 164 4.46 -3.08 -12.16
C ASP A 164 5.55 -2.38 -12.99
N GLY A 165 6.24 -1.39 -12.42
CA GLY A 165 7.25 -0.61 -13.13
C GLY A 165 6.71 0.28 -14.25
N SER A 166 5.41 0.29 -14.50
CA SER A 166 4.77 1.07 -15.56
C SER A 166 4.25 2.44 -15.09
N HIS A 167 4.47 2.79 -13.85
CA HIS A 167 4.02 4.06 -13.29
C HIS A 167 4.67 5.24 -13.99
N ASP A 168 3.86 6.21 -14.35
CA ASP A 168 4.37 7.51 -14.76
C ASP A 168 4.52 8.41 -13.54
N SER A 169 5.74 8.52 -13.02
CA SER A 169 6.03 9.36 -11.85
C SER A 169 5.79 10.85 -12.11
N SER A 170 5.62 11.28 -13.38
CA SER A 170 5.26 12.65 -13.71
C SER A 170 3.82 12.99 -13.29
N LEU A 171 2.97 11.99 -13.08
CA LEU A 171 1.59 12.16 -12.63
C LEU A 171 1.47 12.48 -11.14
N VAL A 172 2.50 12.21 -10.34
CA VAL A 172 2.49 12.53 -8.91
C VAL A 172 2.49 14.04 -8.71
N SER A 173 1.48 14.55 -8.04
CA SER A 173 1.34 15.99 -7.80
C SER A 173 2.42 16.53 -6.86
N VAL A 174 2.77 17.82 -7.03
CA VAL A 174 3.70 18.52 -6.11
C VAL A 174 3.19 18.44 -4.67
N LYS A 175 1.87 18.55 -4.47
CA LYS A 175 1.26 18.44 -3.14
C LYS A 175 1.49 17.07 -2.50
N LEU A 176 1.41 15.98 -3.27
CA LEU A 176 1.73 14.64 -2.77
C LEU A 176 3.21 14.53 -2.39
N ASN A 177 4.12 15.10 -3.19
CA ASN A 177 5.53 15.13 -2.85
C ASN A 177 5.84 15.94 -1.58
N GLU A 178 5.11 17.02 -1.33
CA GLU A 178 5.23 17.79 -0.08
C GLU A 178 4.80 16.96 1.14
N ASN A 179 3.72 16.21 1.01
CA ASN A 179 3.21 15.35 2.09
C ASN A 179 4.03 14.07 2.26
N TYR A 180 4.60 13.56 1.17
CA TYR A 180 5.34 12.29 1.14
C TYR A 180 6.70 12.48 0.46
N PRO A 181 7.69 13.03 1.17
CA PRO A 181 9.00 13.38 0.57
C PRO A 181 9.72 12.24 -0.14
N TYR A 182 9.49 10.99 0.29
CA TYR A 182 10.08 9.81 -0.36
C TYR A 182 9.63 9.62 -1.82
N LEU A 183 8.49 10.18 -2.23
CA LEU A 183 8.03 10.16 -3.61
C LEU A 183 8.97 10.91 -4.55
N THR A 184 9.67 11.92 -4.05
CA THR A 184 10.72 12.60 -4.82
C THR A 184 11.82 11.63 -5.21
N TRP A 185 12.25 10.77 -4.30
CA TRP A 185 13.26 9.75 -4.61
C TRP A 185 12.73 8.70 -5.58
N ALA A 186 11.47 8.29 -5.41
CA ALA A 186 10.80 7.37 -6.33
C ALA A 186 10.74 7.93 -7.75
N GLN A 187 10.35 9.19 -7.92
CA GLN A 187 10.33 9.86 -9.21
C GLN A 187 11.72 9.94 -9.85
N TRP A 188 12.73 10.27 -9.07
CA TRP A 188 14.10 10.32 -9.55
C TRP A 188 14.60 8.93 -9.98
N HIS A 189 14.28 7.91 -9.21
CA HIS A 189 14.62 6.51 -9.56
C HIS A 189 13.99 6.09 -10.88
N LYS A 190 12.70 6.34 -11.07
CA LYS A 190 11.99 6.06 -12.33
C LYS A 190 12.54 6.85 -13.52
N GLY A 191 13.02 8.07 -13.26
CA GLY A 191 13.76 8.87 -14.24
C GLY A 191 15.18 8.35 -14.55
N GLY A 192 15.57 7.19 -14.03
CA GLY A 192 16.87 6.57 -14.26
C GLY A 192 18.00 7.11 -13.37
N ARG A 193 17.67 7.92 -12.35
CA ARG A 193 18.68 8.37 -11.37
C ARG A 193 19.02 7.25 -10.41
N THR A 194 20.30 7.00 -10.23
CA THR A 194 20.83 6.16 -9.16
C THR A 194 21.06 6.99 -7.90
N PHE A 195 20.94 6.36 -6.74
CA PHE A 195 21.20 6.97 -5.44
C PHE A 195 22.38 6.33 -4.76
N SER A 196 23.15 7.12 -4.01
CA SER A 196 24.03 6.59 -3.00
C SER A 196 23.28 6.46 -1.65
N PRO A 197 23.68 5.51 -0.79
CA PRO A 197 23.07 5.37 0.53
C PRO A 197 23.11 6.63 1.40
N GLU A 198 24.10 7.50 1.16
CA GLU A 198 24.31 8.74 1.90
C GLU A 198 23.29 9.82 1.53
N GLU A 199 22.69 9.73 0.34
CA GLU A 199 21.67 10.69 -0.11
C GLU A 199 20.32 10.45 0.58
N ILE A 200 20.08 9.24 1.10
CA ILE A 200 18.84 8.88 1.78
C ILE A 200 19.14 8.70 3.27
N PRO A 201 18.71 9.65 4.14
CA PRO A 201 18.99 9.58 5.57
C PRO A 201 18.46 8.28 6.19
N ALA A 202 19.31 7.58 6.94
CA ALA A 202 18.91 6.38 7.70
C ALA A 202 18.52 6.77 9.14
N VAL A 203 17.41 7.46 9.29
CA VAL A 203 16.88 7.96 10.56
C VAL A 203 15.47 7.45 10.74
N SER A 204 15.20 6.80 11.86
CA SER A 204 13.83 6.39 12.19
C SER A 204 13.07 7.56 12.82
N PRO A 205 11.83 7.77 12.39
CA PRO A 205 11.13 7.14 11.28
C PRO A 205 11.53 7.75 9.93
N MET A 206 11.52 6.92 8.87
CA MET A 206 11.97 7.37 7.56
C MET A 206 10.88 8.03 6.71
N THR A 207 9.60 7.79 7.02
CA THR A 207 8.46 8.22 6.20
C THR A 207 7.47 9.09 6.96
N TRP A 208 7.94 9.89 7.90
CA TRP A 208 7.10 10.72 8.78
C TRP A 208 6.74 12.06 8.17
N GLU A 209 5.75 12.68 8.82
CA GLU A 209 5.18 14.00 8.53
C GLU A 209 4.11 14.02 7.44
N ALA A 210 3.54 12.86 7.10
CA ALA A 210 2.39 12.85 6.22
C ALA A 210 1.13 13.29 6.97
N HIS A 211 0.35 14.19 6.38
CA HIS A 211 -1.02 14.44 6.80
C HIS A 211 -1.90 13.30 6.34
N ALA A 212 -2.44 12.51 7.26
CA ALA A 212 -3.53 11.61 6.93
C ALA A 212 -4.85 12.34 7.20
N SER A 213 -5.66 12.50 6.18
CA SER A 213 -6.95 13.18 6.25
C SER A 213 -7.93 12.53 7.25
N GLU A 214 -7.70 11.28 7.59
CA GLU A 214 -8.55 10.42 8.42
C GLU A 214 -8.00 10.16 9.80
N ALA A 215 -6.83 10.75 10.13
CA ALA A 215 -6.24 10.57 11.43
C ALA A 215 -7.17 11.13 12.52
N ASP A 216 -7.41 10.31 13.53
CA ASP A 216 -8.02 10.77 14.77
C ASP A 216 -6.97 11.55 15.58
N TYR A 217 -6.89 12.86 15.30
CA TYR A 217 -5.95 13.74 15.98
C TYR A 217 -6.19 13.83 17.47
N GLU A 218 -7.39 13.57 17.95
CA GLU A 218 -7.67 13.50 19.40
C GLU A 218 -7.07 12.23 20.02
N ALA A 219 -7.02 11.13 19.27
CA ALA A 219 -6.31 9.92 19.70
C ALA A 219 -4.78 10.09 19.66
N ILE A 220 -4.27 10.96 18.79
CA ILE A 220 -2.85 11.28 18.70
C ILE A 220 -2.41 12.23 19.83
N ARG A 221 -3.29 13.11 20.30
CA ARG A 221 -2.99 14.14 21.31
C ARG A 221 -2.34 13.62 22.59
N PRO A 222 -2.77 12.51 23.20
CA PRO A 222 -2.10 11.92 24.36
C PRO A 222 -0.70 11.38 24.05
N ILE A 223 -0.42 11.02 22.78
CA ILE A 223 0.87 10.50 22.34
C ILE A 223 1.83 11.65 22.08
N ASN A 224 1.35 12.65 21.31
CA ASN A 224 2.11 13.85 20.98
C ASN A 224 1.14 15.02 20.66
N SER A 225 0.96 15.91 21.60
CA SER A 225 0.05 17.05 21.45
C SER A 225 0.48 18.00 20.33
N HIS A 226 1.79 18.17 20.14
CA HIS A 226 2.33 19.03 19.07
C HIS A 226 1.94 18.49 17.69
N TRP A 227 2.00 17.18 17.47
CA TRP A 227 1.54 16.58 16.22
C TRP A 227 0.04 16.77 15.99
N ALA A 228 -0.76 16.54 17.03
CA ALA A 228 -2.21 16.77 16.95
C ALA A 228 -2.55 18.21 16.59
N ASP A 229 -1.89 19.19 17.23
CA ASP A 229 -2.11 20.60 16.98
C ASP A 229 -1.63 21.05 15.59
N ALA A 230 -0.57 20.44 15.08
CA ALA A 230 -0.02 20.70 13.76
C ALA A 230 -0.75 19.93 12.64
N GLY A 231 -1.71 19.05 12.98
CA GLY A 231 -2.36 18.18 12.00
C GLY A 231 -1.39 17.15 11.39
N ILE A 232 -0.35 16.77 12.12
CA ILE A 232 0.64 15.77 11.72
C ILE A 232 0.27 14.45 12.37
N CYS A 233 0.20 13.39 11.61
CA CYS A 233 0.02 12.05 12.15
C CYS A 233 1.23 11.18 11.84
N CYS A 234 1.34 10.10 12.60
CA CYS A 234 2.22 9.01 12.19
C CYS A 234 1.74 8.48 10.83
N PRO A 235 2.65 8.25 9.87
CA PRO A 235 2.27 7.82 8.54
C PRO A 235 1.63 6.45 8.57
N HIS A 236 0.84 6.19 7.55
CA HIS A 236 0.41 4.84 7.24
C HIS A 236 1.60 3.94 6.94
N THR A 237 1.50 2.66 7.30
CA THR A 237 2.59 1.69 7.10
C THR A 237 2.89 1.46 5.62
N TRP A 238 1.92 1.71 4.72
CA TRP A 238 2.15 1.57 3.28
C TRP A 238 3.24 2.52 2.77
N HIS A 239 3.45 3.69 3.38
CA HIS A 239 4.55 4.59 3.01
C HIS A 239 5.92 3.96 3.29
N ALA A 240 6.07 3.33 4.47
CA ALA A 240 7.31 2.63 4.81
C ALA A 240 7.52 1.40 3.91
N ALA A 241 6.44 0.69 3.58
CA ALA A 241 6.49 -0.46 2.67
C ALA A 241 6.90 -0.05 1.26
N GLU A 242 6.34 1.02 0.73
CA GLU A 242 6.66 1.54 -0.59
C GLU A 242 8.11 1.99 -0.68
N MET A 243 8.58 2.75 0.30
CA MET A 243 9.97 3.15 0.35
C MET A 243 10.92 1.94 0.49
N PHE A 244 10.55 0.93 1.29
CA PHE A 244 11.30 -0.31 1.38
C PHE A 244 11.44 -0.98 0.02
N LEU A 245 10.32 -1.16 -0.70
CA LEU A 245 10.30 -1.82 -2.00
C LEU A 245 11.18 -1.08 -3.01
N MET A 246 11.11 0.25 -3.04
CA MET A 246 11.99 1.07 -3.88
C MET A 246 13.47 0.81 -3.61
N LEU A 247 13.87 0.86 -2.33
CA LEU A 247 15.29 0.73 -1.98
C LEU A 247 15.80 -0.70 -2.09
N TYR A 248 14.92 -1.69 -1.94
CA TYR A 248 15.28 -3.11 -1.99
C TYR A 248 15.66 -3.57 -3.39
N ASP A 249 15.11 -2.95 -4.42
CA ASP A 249 15.34 -3.30 -5.81
C ASP A 249 16.45 -2.44 -6.46
N LEU A 250 17.10 -1.50 -5.72
CA LEU A 250 18.27 -0.72 -6.10
C LEU A 250 19.58 -1.43 -5.77
#